data_b3d2476fa6d0cf09478ee0b7a010062d
#
_entry.id   b3d2476fa6d0cf09478ee0b7a010062d
#
_cell.length_a   1.000
_cell.length_b   1.000
_cell.length_c   1.000
_cell.angle_alpha   90.00
_cell.angle_beta   90.00
_cell.angle_gamma   90.00
#
_symmetry.space_group_name_H-M   'P 1'
#
loop_
_entity.id
_entity.type
_entity.pdbx_description
1 polymer ?
#
loop_
_entity_poly.entity_id
_entity_poly.type
_entity_poly.pdbx_seq_one_letter_code
_entity_poly.pdbx_strand_id
1 'polypeptide(L)'
;TPKPSSAASDVYKRQVFPFLKDDVRKYFVHAHSFIPKRRVEEHIKTDRTEYDLWIRDGLVTVTETMGGVKTDYRYILTYLEKIITDYELDVQFILYDPHNASAFLTDLEALGFDSVAVTQSAKALNDATVDFRLEIESGNVEHDGNAMIKWSIANAKTTSNSFGEIKIDKEYQTERIDVIDAIIDAWTAAM
;
A
#
# COMPACT_ATOMS: atom_id res chain seq x y z
N THR A 1 -24.21 7.91 -14.26
CA THR A 1 -23.70 6.55 -13.96
C THR A 1 -22.47 6.71 -13.11
N PRO A 2 -22.41 6.16 -11.88
CA PRO A 2 -21.22 6.21 -11.08
C PRO A 2 -20.08 5.50 -11.84
N LYS A 3 -18.92 6.14 -11.97
CA LYS A 3 -17.72 5.50 -12.47
C LYS A 3 -17.43 4.30 -11.54
N PRO A 4 -17.17 3.09 -12.05
CA PRO A 4 -16.72 2.01 -11.21
C PRO A 4 -15.43 2.46 -10.52
N SER A 5 -15.40 2.38 -9.20
CA SER A 5 -14.19 2.67 -8.45
C SER A 5 -13.09 1.73 -8.94
N SER A 6 -12.01 2.28 -9.46
CA SER A 6 -10.88 1.55 -10.01
C SER A 6 -10.09 0.74 -8.95
N ALA A 7 -10.47 0.88 -7.68
CA ALA A 7 -9.76 0.31 -6.53
C ALA A 7 -9.81 -1.22 -6.40
N ALA A 8 -10.67 -1.90 -7.15
CA ALA A 8 -10.86 -3.36 -7.00
C ALA A 8 -9.89 -4.22 -7.83
N SER A 9 -9.02 -3.63 -8.65
CA SER A 9 -8.19 -4.38 -9.60
C SER A 9 -6.69 -4.37 -9.30
N ASP A 10 -6.21 -3.39 -8.60
CA ASP A 10 -4.79 -3.26 -8.27
C ASP A 10 -4.59 -3.56 -6.78
N VAL A 11 -3.58 -4.35 -6.45
CA VAL A 11 -3.26 -4.69 -5.07
C VAL A 11 -1.89 -4.17 -4.73
N TYR A 12 -1.81 -3.41 -3.65
CA TYR A 12 -0.58 -2.82 -3.15
C TYR A 12 -0.22 -3.46 -1.82
N LYS A 13 1.03 -3.90 -1.69
CA LYS A 13 1.58 -4.40 -0.43
C LYS A 13 2.59 -3.40 0.09
N ARG A 14 2.43 -3.05 1.36
CA ARG A 14 3.31 -2.15 2.09
C ARG A 14 3.70 -2.79 3.39
N GLN A 15 4.95 -2.59 3.73
CA GLN A 15 5.51 -3.05 4.99
C GLN A 15 6.12 -1.86 5.70
N VAL A 16 5.85 -1.78 6.98
CA VAL A 16 6.44 -0.80 7.88
C VAL A 16 7.20 -1.56 8.95
N PHE A 17 8.49 -1.27 9.08
CA PHE A 17 9.39 -1.91 10.02
C PHE A 17 9.88 -0.87 11.02
N PRO A 18 9.30 -0.80 12.23
CA PRO A 18 9.84 0.04 13.28
C PRO A 18 11.16 -0.53 13.79
N PHE A 19 12.16 0.34 14.00
CA PHE A 19 13.46 -0.04 14.53
C PHE A 19 14.06 1.10 15.37
N LEU A 20 15.06 0.79 16.17
CA LEU A 20 15.81 1.78 16.94
C LEU A 20 17.16 2.07 16.27
N LYS A 21 17.47 3.35 16.11
CA LYS A 21 18.76 3.84 15.64
C LYS A 21 19.20 5.01 16.53
N ASP A 22 20.32 4.86 17.22
CA ASP A 22 20.82 5.86 18.16
C ASP A 22 19.79 6.26 19.24
N ASP A 23 19.06 5.26 19.78
CA ASP A 23 17.96 5.41 20.73
C ASP A 23 16.73 6.19 20.20
N VAL A 24 16.68 6.49 18.91
CA VAL A 24 15.54 7.10 18.24
C VAL A 24 14.76 6.04 17.50
N ARG A 25 13.42 6.02 17.69
CA ARG A 25 12.53 5.17 16.91
C ARG A 25 12.47 5.67 15.47
N LYS A 26 12.75 4.79 14.54
CA LYS A 26 12.66 5.02 13.09
C LYS A 26 11.83 3.94 12.43
N TYR A 27 11.45 4.20 11.18
CA TYR A 27 10.60 3.32 10.42
C TYR A 27 11.17 3.12 9.02
N PHE A 28 11.41 1.88 8.65
CA PHE A 28 11.72 1.55 7.26
C PHE A 28 10.44 1.17 6.54
N VAL A 29 10.18 1.79 5.39
CA VAL A 29 8.98 1.55 4.58
C VAL A 29 9.38 0.88 3.27
N HIS A 30 8.80 -0.27 3.00
CA HIS A 30 8.94 -0.97 1.72
C HIS A 30 7.59 -1.02 0.99
N ALA A 31 7.64 -0.94 -0.34
CA ALA A 31 6.46 -0.93 -1.17
C ALA A 31 6.64 -1.80 -2.41
N HIS A 32 5.66 -2.67 -2.67
CA HIS A 32 5.57 -3.46 -3.90
C HIS A 32 4.14 -3.49 -4.42
N SER A 33 3.96 -3.42 -5.73
CA SER A 33 2.64 -3.38 -6.36
C SER A 33 2.40 -4.58 -7.27
N PHE A 34 1.15 -5.02 -7.34
CA PHE A 34 0.70 -6.09 -8.21
C PHE A 34 -0.39 -5.55 -9.13
N ILE A 35 -0.13 -5.53 -10.43
CA ILE A 35 -1.01 -4.91 -11.42
C ILE A 35 -1.32 -5.93 -12.52
N PRO A 36 -2.62 -6.17 -12.83
CA PRO A 36 -2.97 -7.01 -13.97
C PRO A 36 -2.44 -6.44 -15.28
N LYS A 37 -1.93 -7.30 -16.15
CA LYS A 37 -1.28 -6.91 -17.42
C LYS A 37 -2.09 -5.91 -18.24
N ARG A 38 -3.39 -6.14 -18.37
CA ARG A 38 -4.29 -5.24 -19.11
C ARG A 38 -4.37 -3.86 -18.49
N ARG A 39 -4.25 -3.78 -17.17
CA ARG A 39 -4.28 -2.50 -16.44
C ARG A 39 -3.00 -1.70 -16.60
N VAL A 40 -1.85 -2.35 -16.75
CA VAL A 40 -0.58 -1.65 -16.98
C VAL A 40 -0.68 -0.75 -18.20
N GLU A 41 -1.23 -1.22 -19.31
CA GLU A 41 -1.40 -0.44 -20.53
C GLU A 41 -2.37 0.76 -20.36
N GLU A 42 -3.40 0.58 -19.53
CA GLU A 42 -4.33 1.66 -19.17
C GLU A 42 -3.62 2.71 -18.32
N HIS A 43 -2.87 2.27 -17.29
CA HIS A 43 -2.17 3.15 -16.34
C HIS A 43 -1.08 3.99 -17.01
N ILE A 44 -0.30 3.43 -17.91
CA ILE A 44 0.70 4.16 -18.69
C ILE A 44 0.04 5.34 -19.42
N LYS A 45 -1.17 5.16 -19.96
CA LYS A 45 -1.90 6.21 -20.71
C LYS A 45 -2.56 7.24 -19.82
N THR A 46 -3.09 6.83 -18.66
CA THR A 46 -3.89 7.70 -17.78
C THR A 46 -3.06 8.46 -16.78
N ASP A 47 -2.07 7.80 -16.18
CA ASP A 47 -1.35 8.33 -15.02
C ASP A 47 -0.10 9.13 -15.43
N ARG A 48 0.27 9.08 -16.71
CA ARG A 48 1.46 9.76 -17.30
C ARG A 48 2.75 9.46 -16.52
N THR A 49 2.86 8.22 -16.05
CA THR A 49 3.92 7.74 -15.16
C THR A 49 4.66 6.57 -15.79
N GLU A 50 5.93 6.43 -15.47
CA GLU A 50 6.86 5.47 -16.07
C GLU A 50 6.71 4.07 -15.45
N TYR A 51 5.54 3.42 -15.59
CA TYR A 51 5.30 2.07 -15.10
C TYR A 51 6.30 1.04 -15.65
N ASP A 52 6.78 1.23 -16.88
CA ASP A 52 7.79 0.37 -17.50
C ASP A 52 9.10 0.36 -16.70
N LEU A 53 9.50 1.52 -16.18
CA LEU A 53 10.68 1.63 -15.33
C LEU A 53 10.44 0.93 -13.99
N TRP A 54 9.27 1.11 -13.38
CA TRP A 54 8.94 0.45 -12.11
C TRP A 54 8.86 -1.06 -12.22
N ILE A 55 8.36 -1.57 -13.36
CA ILE A 55 8.35 -3.00 -13.67
C ILE A 55 9.78 -3.52 -13.85
N ARG A 56 10.60 -2.83 -14.65
CA ARG A 56 12.01 -3.17 -14.87
C ARG A 56 12.81 -3.17 -13.57
N ASP A 57 12.57 -2.19 -12.70
CA ASP A 57 13.27 -2.02 -11.43
C ASP A 57 12.71 -2.94 -10.33
N GLY A 58 11.75 -3.81 -10.65
CA GLY A 58 11.19 -4.81 -9.74
C GLY A 58 10.25 -4.25 -8.67
N LEU A 59 9.79 -3.01 -8.82
CA LEU A 59 8.85 -2.40 -7.90
C LEU A 59 7.39 -2.82 -8.14
N VAL A 60 7.11 -3.29 -9.36
CA VAL A 60 5.79 -3.74 -9.80
C VAL A 60 5.87 -5.15 -10.37
N THR A 61 5.03 -6.05 -9.87
CA THR A 61 4.78 -7.36 -10.48
C THR A 61 3.55 -7.29 -11.37
N VAL A 62 3.73 -7.61 -12.65
CA VAL A 62 2.62 -7.76 -13.58
C VAL A 62 1.99 -9.13 -13.39
N THR A 63 0.69 -9.15 -13.05
CA THR A 63 -0.04 -10.42 -12.84
C THR A 63 -0.80 -10.83 -14.10
N GLU A 64 -0.78 -12.13 -14.39
CA GLU A 64 -1.54 -12.71 -15.51
C GLU A 64 -2.69 -13.55 -14.98
N THR A 65 -3.92 -13.18 -15.34
CA THR A 65 -5.13 -13.96 -15.03
C THR A 65 -5.95 -14.21 -16.28
N MET A 66 -6.75 -15.26 -16.29
CA MET A 66 -7.78 -15.45 -17.33
C MET A 66 -8.71 -14.22 -17.34
N GLY A 67 -8.70 -13.47 -18.45
CA GLY A 67 -9.42 -12.20 -18.59
C GLY A 67 -8.63 -10.95 -18.24
N GLY A 68 -7.48 -11.04 -17.57
CA GLY A 68 -6.50 -9.96 -17.39
C GLY A 68 -6.94 -8.73 -16.59
N VAL A 69 -8.07 -8.81 -15.86
CA VAL A 69 -8.70 -7.63 -15.21
C VAL A 69 -8.59 -7.65 -13.69
N LYS A 70 -8.48 -8.83 -13.08
CA LYS A 70 -8.37 -8.99 -11.62
C LYS A 70 -6.97 -9.45 -11.23
N THR A 71 -6.46 -8.94 -10.12
CA THR A 71 -5.20 -9.41 -9.55
C THR A 71 -5.36 -10.84 -9.04
N ASP A 72 -4.43 -11.71 -9.39
CA ASP A 72 -4.33 -13.05 -8.83
C ASP A 72 -3.58 -12.99 -7.49
N TYR A 73 -4.27 -13.24 -6.41
CA TYR A 73 -3.72 -13.19 -5.06
C TYR A 73 -2.56 -14.16 -4.81
N ARG A 74 -2.41 -15.22 -5.61
CA ARG A 74 -1.27 -16.14 -5.51
C ARG A 74 0.07 -15.44 -5.72
N TYR A 75 0.14 -14.46 -6.61
CA TYR A 75 1.35 -13.64 -6.78
C TYR A 75 1.73 -12.90 -5.50
N ILE A 76 0.72 -12.43 -4.75
CA ILE A 76 0.94 -11.71 -3.50
C ILE A 76 1.46 -12.66 -2.43
N LEU A 77 0.84 -13.84 -2.29
CA LEU A 77 1.24 -14.84 -1.31
C LEU A 77 2.67 -15.32 -1.58
N THR A 78 2.98 -15.65 -2.83
CA THR A 78 4.34 -16.05 -3.24
C THR A 78 5.37 -14.96 -2.92
N TYR A 79 5.02 -13.69 -3.16
CA TYR A 79 5.90 -12.58 -2.83
C TYR A 79 6.10 -12.44 -1.32
N LEU A 80 5.03 -12.54 -0.52
CA LEU A 80 5.12 -12.50 0.95
C LEU A 80 6.00 -13.62 1.49
N GLU A 81 5.77 -14.87 1.09
CA GLU A 81 6.58 -16.01 1.49
C GLU A 81 8.06 -15.80 1.13
N LYS A 82 8.32 -15.28 -0.08
CA LYS A 82 9.67 -14.99 -0.52
C LYS A 82 10.37 -13.96 0.37
N ILE A 83 9.78 -12.78 0.59
CA ILE A 83 10.43 -11.74 1.39
C ILE A 83 10.56 -12.14 2.86
N ILE A 84 9.59 -12.83 3.41
CA ILE A 84 9.66 -13.36 4.78
C ILE A 84 10.85 -14.31 4.91
N THR A 85 11.02 -15.21 3.95
CA THR A 85 12.13 -16.17 3.95
C THR A 85 13.47 -15.51 3.69
N ASP A 86 13.56 -14.64 2.68
CA ASP A 86 14.81 -14.01 2.26
C ASP A 86 15.39 -13.05 3.31
N TYR A 87 14.51 -12.41 4.09
CA TYR A 87 14.89 -11.40 5.10
C TYR A 87 14.63 -11.85 6.54
N GLU A 88 14.20 -13.11 6.75
CA GLU A 88 13.88 -13.67 8.09
C GLU A 88 12.91 -12.77 8.87
N LEU A 89 11.85 -12.28 8.20
CA LEU A 89 10.92 -11.30 8.78
C LEU A 89 9.98 -11.97 9.80
N ASP A 90 9.82 -11.33 10.95
CA ASP A 90 8.79 -11.65 11.94
C ASP A 90 7.55 -10.78 11.69
N VAL A 91 6.58 -11.32 10.96
CA VAL A 91 5.36 -10.60 10.57
C VAL A 91 4.39 -10.60 11.76
N GLN A 92 4.15 -9.43 12.35
CA GLN A 92 3.24 -9.27 13.48
C GLN A 92 1.78 -9.25 13.04
N PHE A 93 1.45 -8.44 12.03
CA PHE A 93 0.10 -8.27 11.52
C PHE A 93 0.09 -8.04 10.01
N ILE A 94 -1.00 -8.49 9.36
CA ILE A 94 -1.34 -8.09 8.00
C ILE A 94 -2.60 -7.22 8.07
N LEU A 95 -2.45 -5.93 7.78
CA LEU A 95 -3.54 -4.97 7.77
C LEU A 95 -4.17 -4.89 6.38
N TYR A 96 -5.48 -4.76 6.32
CA TYR A 96 -6.20 -4.76 5.05
C TYR A 96 -7.45 -3.86 5.08
N ASP A 97 -7.79 -3.29 3.91
CA ASP A 97 -9.10 -2.69 3.68
C ASP A 97 -10.15 -3.81 3.54
N PRO A 98 -11.21 -3.82 4.35
CA PRO A 98 -12.22 -4.88 4.33
C PRO A 98 -13.00 -4.99 3.02
N HIS A 99 -12.93 -3.99 2.13
CA HIS A 99 -13.59 -4.05 0.84
C HIS A 99 -12.93 -5.09 -0.08
N ASN A 100 -13.67 -6.15 -0.43
CA ASN A 100 -13.26 -7.22 -1.36
C ASN A 100 -12.09 -8.11 -0.91
N ALA A 101 -11.78 -8.19 0.39
CA ALA A 101 -10.65 -8.95 0.90
C ALA A 101 -10.97 -10.44 1.26
N SER A 102 -12.23 -10.86 1.29
CA SER A 102 -12.67 -12.13 1.89
C SER A 102 -11.95 -13.38 1.38
N ALA A 103 -11.75 -13.51 0.08
CA ALA A 103 -11.05 -14.67 -0.50
C ALA A 103 -9.56 -14.71 -0.11
N PHE A 104 -8.92 -13.55 -0.08
CA PHE A 104 -7.51 -13.42 0.28
C PHE A 104 -7.25 -13.70 1.76
N LEU A 105 -8.20 -13.35 2.64
CA LEU A 105 -8.10 -13.59 4.08
C LEU A 105 -8.03 -15.07 4.42
N THR A 106 -8.84 -15.90 3.76
CA THR A 106 -8.83 -17.35 3.97
C THR A 106 -7.43 -17.94 3.68
N ASP A 107 -6.78 -17.45 2.62
CA ASP A 107 -5.44 -17.92 2.27
C ASP A 107 -4.38 -17.43 3.28
N LEU A 108 -4.50 -16.19 3.79
CA LEU A 108 -3.61 -15.65 4.83
C LEU A 108 -3.76 -16.40 6.16
N GLU A 109 -4.98 -16.68 6.58
CA GLU A 109 -5.28 -17.46 7.78
C GLU A 109 -4.71 -18.89 7.67
N ALA A 110 -4.82 -19.52 6.50
CA ALA A 110 -4.26 -20.84 6.24
C ALA A 110 -2.72 -20.86 6.34
N LEU A 111 -2.05 -19.72 6.07
CA LEU A 111 -0.61 -19.54 6.24
C LEU A 111 -0.22 -19.13 7.68
N GLY A 112 -1.20 -18.97 8.59
CA GLY A 112 -0.97 -18.64 10.00
C GLY A 112 -0.72 -17.16 10.28
N PHE A 113 -1.09 -16.24 9.37
CA PHE A 113 -0.95 -14.80 9.60
C PHE A 113 -2.16 -14.21 10.34
N ASP A 114 -1.89 -13.39 11.33
CA ASP A 114 -2.89 -12.55 11.97
C ASP A 114 -3.26 -11.37 11.07
N SER A 115 -4.56 -11.27 10.74
CA SER A 115 -5.09 -10.27 9.83
C SER A 115 -6.01 -9.29 10.55
N VAL A 116 -5.81 -7.98 10.33
CA VAL A 116 -6.57 -6.91 10.99
C VAL A 116 -7.21 -6.00 9.96
N ALA A 117 -8.54 -5.84 10.05
CA ALA A 117 -9.28 -4.92 9.19
C ALA A 117 -9.05 -3.47 9.61
N VAL A 118 -8.71 -2.61 8.66
CA VAL A 118 -8.53 -1.16 8.88
C VAL A 118 -9.76 -0.41 8.38
N THR A 119 -10.42 0.30 9.29
CA THR A 119 -11.60 1.12 8.94
C THR A 119 -11.16 2.34 8.14
N GLN A 120 -11.70 2.52 6.92
CA GLN A 120 -11.32 3.56 5.96
C GLN A 120 -12.01 4.91 6.21
N SER A 121 -12.20 5.31 7.47
CA SER A 121 -12.78 6.60 7.85
C SER A 121 -11.72 7.62 8.25
N ALA A 122 -12.02 8.92 8.10
CA ALA A 122 -11.11 9.97 8.58
C ALA A 122 -10.83 9.83 10.08
N LYS A 123 -11.82 9.44 10.89
CA LYS A 123 -11.63 9.20 12.31
C LYS A 123 -10.63 8.08 12.61
N ALA A 124 -10.70 6.98 11.88
CA ALA A 124 -9.83 5.82 12.13
C ALA A 124 -8.40 6.04 11.63
N LEU A 125 -8.22 6.80 10.54
CA LEU A 125 -6.93 7.01 9.88
C LEU A 125 -6.25 8.34 10.28
N ASN A 126 -6.92 9.19 11.07
CA ASN A 126 -6.40 10.51 11.44
C ASN A 126 -5.01 10.41 12.08
N ASP A 127 -4.91 9.65 13.15
CA ASP A 127 -3.70 9.59 13.97
C ASP A 127 -2.53 9.02 13.16
N ALA A 128 -2.75 7.95 12.41
CA ALA A 128 -1.74 7.38 11.53
C ALA A 128 -1.32 8.35 10.40
N THR A 129 -2.26 9.13 9.84
CA THR A 129 -1.96 10.10 8.79
C THR A 129 -1.14 11.28 9.33
N VAL A 130 -1.49 11.78 10.50
CA VAL A 130 -0.77 12.88 11.16
C VAL A 130 0.61 12.43 11.60
N ASP A 131 0.70 11.29 12.28
CA ASP A 131 1.96 10.75 12.81
C ASP A 131 2.94 10.44 11.67
N PHE A 132 2.51 9.74 10.62
CA PHE A 132 3.35 9.46 9.44
C PHE A 132 3.94 10.74 8.84
N ARG A 133 3.14 11.80 8.72
CA ARG A 133 3.63 13.10 8.22
C ARG A 133 4.70 13.68 9.14
N LEU A 134 4.46 13.67 10.45
CA LEU A 134 5.41 14.21 11.43
C LEU A 134 6.71 13.41 11.44
N GLU A 135 6.65 12.10 11.31
CA GLU A 135 7.82 11.23 11.24
C GLU A 135 8.63 11.44 9.95
N ILE A 136 7.97 11.72 8.81
CA ILE A 136 8.67 12.15 7.59
C ILE A 136 9.36 13.50 7.81
N GLU A 137 8.67 14.49 8.35
CA GLU A 137 9.22 15.84 8.62
C GLU A 137 10.40 15.77 9.59
N SER A 138 10.37 14.84 10.53
CA SER A 138 11.45 14.58 11.50
C SER A 138 12.62 13.77 10.94
N GLY A 139 12.52 13.25 9.71
CA GLY A 139 13.55 12.42 9.09
C GLY A 139 13.67 11.02 9.70
N ASN A 140 12.59 10.52 10.30
CA ASN A 140 12.53 9.21 10.93
C ASN A 140 12.00 8.11 10.01
N VAL A 141 11.54 8.45 8.79
CA VAL A 141 11.07 7.48 7.79
C VAL A 141 12.16 7.26 6.76
N GLU A 142 12.62 6.03 6.66
CA GLU A 142 13.62 5.57 5.70
C GLU A 142 12.96 4.64 4.66
N HIS A 143 13.46 4.60 3.44
CA HIS A 143 13.05 3.66 2.40
C HIS A 143 14.21 3.36 1.43
N ASP A 144 14.08 2.31 0.65
CA ASP A 144 15.08 1.79 -0.30
C ASP A 144 15.28 2.65 -1.58
N GLY A 145 14.82 3.89 -1.58
CA GLY A 145 14.85 4.73 -2.77
C GLY A 145 13.66 4.52 -3.71
N ASN A 146 12.68 3.74 -3.31
CA ASN A 146 11.51 3.34 -4.08
C ASN A 146 10.79 4.53 -4.73
N ALA A 147 10.78 4.55 -6.07
CA ALA A 147 10.21 5.65 -6.85
C ALA A 147 8.68 5.75 -6.70
N MET A 148 7.99 4.62 -6.49
CA MET A 148 6.53 4.63 -6.27
C MET A 148 6.16 5.30 -4.94
N ILE A 149 6.94 5.08 -3.88
CA ILE A 149 6.72 5.75 -2.58
C ILE A 149 6.87 7.26 -2.76
N LYS A 150 7.97 7.70 -3.38
CA LYS A 150 8.22 9.13 -3.64
C LYS A 150 7.10 9.76 -4.46
N TRP A 151 6.72 9.10 -5.55
CA TRP A 151 5.66 9.58 -6.44
C TRP A 151 4.32 9.66 -5.73
N SER A 152 3.95 8.64 -4.95
CA SER A 152 2.68 8.59 -4.23
C SER A 152 2.60 9.64 -3.12
N ILE A 153 3.68 9.87 -2.38
CA ILE A 153 3.76 10.93 -1.36
C ILE A 153 3.65 12.31 -2.02
N ALA A 154 4.35 12.55 -3.14
CA ALA A 154 4.31 13.83 -3.84
C ALA A 154 2.91 14.20 -4.36
N ASN A 155 2.09 13.19 -4.69
CA ASN A 155 0.74 13.36 -5.20
C ASN A 155 -0.35 13.26 -4.11
N ALA A 156 0.01 12.86 -2.89
CA ALA A 156 -0.95 12.70 -1.81
C ALA A 156 -1.57 14.03 -1.39
N LYS A 157 -2.88 14.00 -1.25
CA LYS A 157 -3.67 15.08 -0.64
C LYS A 157 -4.45 14.51 0.52
N THR A 158 -4.80 15.35 1.47
CA THR A 158 -5.66 14.96 2.58
C THR A 158 -7.03 15.61 2.45
N THR A 159 -8.06 14.90 2.86
CA THR A 159 -9.41 15.43 3.10
C THR A 159 -9.71 15.38 4.57
N SER A 160 -10.59 16.29 5.04
CA SER A 160 -11.00 16.35 6.44
C SER A 160 -12.51 16.20 6.57
N ASN A 161 -12.93 15.61 7.69
CA ASN A 161 -14.34 15.61 8.10
C ASN A 161 -14.70 16.89 8.89
N SER A 162 -15.96 16.98 9.32
CA SER A 162 -16.46 18.13 10.09
C SER A 162 -15.79 18.33 11.46
N PHE A 163 -15.07 17.34 11.96
CA PHE A 163 -14.33 17.40 13.23
C PHE A 163 -12.85 17.75 13.03
N GLY A 164 -12.41 17.98 11.79
CA GLY A 164 -11.02 18.28 11.47
C GLY A 164 -10.11 17.04 11.38
N GLU A 165 -10.65 15.83 11.53
CA GLU A 165 -9.91 14.59 11.36
C GLU A 165 -9.59 14.36 9.88
N ILE A 166 -8.37 13.98 9.56
CA ILE A 166 -7.87 13.85 8.18
C ILE A 166 -7.62 12.41 7.78
N LYS A 167 -7.70 12.16 6.49
CA LYS A 167 -7.21 10.96 5.81
C LYS A 167 -6.73 11.29 4.42
N ILE A 168 -6.07 10.34 3.75
CA ILE A 168 -5.69 10.49 2.34
C ILE A 168 -6.95 10.60 1.47
N ASP A 169 -6.95 11.58 0.57
CA ASP A 169 -8.08 11.85 -0.33
C ASP A 169 -7.95 11.03 -1.61
N LYS A 170 -8.94 10.17 -1.87
CA LYS A 170 -9.04 9.34 -3.07
C LYS A 170 -10.00 9.89 -4.14
N GLU A 171 -10.83 10.90 -3.81
CA GLU A 171 -11.96 11.26 -4.67
C GLU A 171 -11.58 12.15 -5.87
N TYR A 172 -10.57 13.00 -5.72
CA TYR A 172 -10.23 14.03 -6.71
C TYR A 172 -8.94 13.73 -7.48
N GLN A 173 -8.39 12.52 -7.39
CA GLN A 173 -7.09 12.23 -7.97
C GLN A 173 -7.21 11.47 -9.28
N THR A 174 -6.66 12.06 -10.33
CA THR A 174 -6.33 11.37 -11.58
C THR A 174 -5.09 10.49 -11.43
N GLU A 175 -4.35 10.69 -10.35
CA GLU A 175 -3.10 10.02 -10.01
C GLU A 175 -3.33 9.04 -8.86
N ARG A 176 -2.72 7.86 -8.98
CA ARG A 176 -2.96 6.77 -8.03
C ARG A 176 -2.12 6.94 -6.78
N ILE A 177 -2.80 7.09 -5.66
CA ILE A 177 -2.19 7.25 -4.34
C ILE A 177 -2.31 5.99 -3.48
N ASP A 178 -2.71 4.89 -4.08
CA ASP A 178 -2.92 3.63 -3.36
C ASP A 178 -1.68 3.15 -2.58
N VAL A 179 -0.49 3.60 -3.02
CA VAL A 179 0.78 3.31 -2.33
C VAL A 179 0.80 3.97 -0.96
N ILE A 180 0.54 5.28 -0.88
CA ILE A 180 0.55 6.00 0.41
C ILE A 180 -0.62 5.58 1.29
N ASP A 181 -1.78 5.32 0.71
CA ASP A 181 -2.95 4.88 1.46
C ASP A 181 -2.68 3.53 2.17
N ALA A 182 -2.10 2.56 1.47
CA ALA A 182 -1.72 1.29 2.07
C ALA A 182 -0.55 1.41 3.08
N ILE A 183 0.32 2.44 2.97
CA ILE A 183 1.31 2.76 3.99
C ILE A 183 0.60 3.25 5.26
N ILE A 184 -0.38 4.14 5.14
CA ILE A 184 -1.16 4.64 6.27
C ILE A 184 -1.91 3.51 6.97
N ASP A 185 -2.50 2.56 6.20
CA ASP A 185 -3.12 1.38 6.79
C ASP A 185 -2.10 0.59 7.64
N ALA A 186 -0.92 0.30 7.12
CA ALA A 186 0.13 -0.40 7.87
C ALA A 186 0.66 0.44 9.05
N TRP A 187 0.67 1.76 8.93
CA TRP A 187 1.13 2.68 9.98
C TRP A 187 0.25 2.64 11.22
N THR A 188 -1.04 2.32 11.07
CA THR A 188 -1.97 2.20 12.23
C THR A 188 -1.52 1.20 13.29
N ALA A 189 -0.69 0.22 12.92
CA ALA A 189 -0.15 -0.77 13.84
C ALA A 189 1.34 -0.55 14.18
N ALA A 190 2.04 0.33 13.44
CA ALA A 190 3.48 0.56 13.61
C ALA A 190 3.82 1.74 14.53
N MET A 191 2.90 2.70 14.67
CA MET A 191 3.06 3.90 15.50
C MET A 191 3.02 3.62 17.01
#